data_1b3d1cf32077f550637e7038315b15f8
#
_entry.id   1b3d1cf32077f550637e7038315b15f8
#
_cell.length_a   1.000
_cell.length_b   1.000
_cell.length_c   1.000
_cell.angle_alpha   90.00
_cell.angle_beta   90.00
_cell.angle_gamma   90.00
#
_symmetry.space_group_name_H-M   'P 1'
#
loop_
_entity.id
_entity.type
_entity.pdbx_description
1 polymer ?
#
loop_
_entity_poly.entity_id
_entity_poly.type
_entity_poly.pdbx_seq_one_letter_code
_entity_poly.pdbx_strand_id
1 'polypeptide(L)'
;MADSHLPGVEPDDFKAALGRWASGITVVTAQGPDGPVGLTASAFSSLSLHPPLVLVCIGKASYHHEHFVQAPAFGVHILAATQEEVSNTFAFKREDRFEGIEVEEGPLGVPLLPGSVARLACERHEVIEGGDHSILIGRVLEAEVADGAPLAWWQGGYRRLADVL
;
A
#
# COMPACT_ATOMS: atom_id res chain seq x y z
N MET A 1 -37.49 11.48 12.17
CA MET A 1 -37.09 10.07 12.03
C MET A 1 -35.91 9.87 12.96
N ALA A 2 -36.02 8.98 13.93
CA ALA A 2 -34.92 8.69 14.84
C ALA A 2 -33.76 8.07 14.02
N ASP A 3 -32.61 8.71 14.11
CA ASP A 3 -31.36 8.22 13.55
C ASP A 3 -31.00 6.95 14.33
N SER A 4 -31.38 5.79 13.81
CA SER A 4 -31.09 4.50 14.44
C SER A 4 -29.63 4.11 14.17
N HIS A 5 -28.70 4.89 14.68
CA HIS A 5 -27.30 4.48 14.74
C HIS A 5 -27.16 3.38 15.79
N LEU A 6 -27.15 2.16 15.32
CA LEU A 6 -26.70 1.04 16.17
C LEU A 6 -25.26 1.32 16.59
N PRO A 7 -24.88 1.02 17.85
CA PRO A 7 -23.50 1.15 18.29
C PRO A 7 -22.60 0.27 17.43
N GLY A 8 -21.45 0.80 17.03
CA GLY A 8 -20.44 0.04 16.31
C GLY A 8 -19.82 -1.04 17.20
N VAL A 9 -19.05 -1.92 16.58
CA VAL A 9 -18.23 -2.92 17.29
C VAL A 9 -17.07 -2.23 18.01
N GLU A 10 -16.67 -2.78 19.15
CA GLU A 10 -15.50 -2.29 19.88
C GLU A 10 -14.21 -2.43 19.05
N PRO A 11 -13.25 -1.47 19.12
CA PRO A 11 -12.04 -1.47 18.30
C PRO A 11 -11.21 -2.75 18.40
N ASP A 12 -11.13 -3.38 19.56
CA ASP A 12 -10.34 -4.59 19.76
C ASP A 12 -11.00 -5.82 19.12
N ASP A 13 -12.32 -5.92 19.17
CA ASP A 13 -13.07 -6.97 18.48
C ASP A 13 -12.96 -6.80 16.96
N PHE A 14 -13.02 -5.55 16.47
CA PHE A 14 -12.80 -5.25 15.06
C PHE A 14 -11.40 -5.67 14.60
N LYS A 15 -10.36 -5.29 15.33
CA LYS A 15 -8.97 -5.68 15.03
C LYS A 15 -8.78 -7.20 15.07
N ALA A 16 -9.38 -7.87 16.05
CA ALA A 16 -9.31 -9.33 16.18
C ALA A 16 -9.95 -10.03 14.97
N ALA A 17 -11.09 -9.54 14.49
CA ALA A 17 -11.76 -10.06 13.31
C ALA A 17 -10.92 -9.81 12.04
N LEU A 18 -10.45 -8.57 11.82
CA LEU A 18 -9.63 -8.21 10.65
C LEU A 18 -8.26 -8.90 10.66
N GLY A 19 -7.71 -9.23 11.83
CA GLY A 19 -6.49 -10.01 11.95
C GLY A 19 -6.60 -11.45 11.40
N ARG A 20 -7.82 -11.95 11.15
CA ARG A 20 -8.05 -13.25 10.49
C ARG A 20 -7.95 -13.17 8.96
N TRP A 21 -8.01 -11.99 8.40
CA TRP A 21 -7.82 -11.77 6.97
C TRP A 21 -6.34 -11.78 6.63
N ALA A 22 -5.90 -12.75 5.84
CA ALA A 22 -4.54 -12.78 5.29
C ALA A 22 -4.45 -11.83 4.10
N SER A 23 -3.38 -11.04 4.04
CA SER A 23 -3.11 -10.13 2.93
C SER A 23 -1.68 -10.27 2.42
N GLY A 24 -1.43 -9.78 1.21
CA GLY A 24 -0.08 -9.42 0.79
C GLY A 24 0.40 -8.16 1.52
N ILE A 25 1.67 -7.85 1.35
CA ILE A 25 2.27 -6.60 1.83
C ILE A 25 2.69 -5.78 0.63
N THR A 26 2.33 -4.50 0.63
CA THR A 26 2.77 -3.55 -0.37
C THR A 26 3.58 -2.42 0.26
N VAL A 27 4.48 -1.83 -0.52
CA VAL A 27 5.00 -0.49 -0.29
C VAL A 27 4.39 0.42 -1.34
N VAL A 28 3.81 1.53 -0.88
CA VAL A 28 3.28 2.57 -1.75
C VAL A 28 4.28 3.72 -1.78
N THR A 29 4.59 4.24 -2.96
CA THR A 29 5.53 5.34 -3.17
C THR A 29 4.88 6.49 -3.93
N ALA A 30 5.34 7.70 -3.69
CA ALA A 30 4.97 8.87 -4.47
C ALA A 30 6.13 9.86 -4.51
N GLN A 31 6.09 10.80 -5.46
CA GLN A 31 7.04 11.91 -5.48
C GLN A 31 6.50 13.02 -4.56
N GLY A 32 7.22 13.30 -3.49
CA GLY A 32 6.99 14.43 -2.61
C GLY A 32 7.80 15.68 -3.05
N PRO A 33 7.60 16.82 -2.36
CA PRO A 33 8.29 18.06 -2.69
C PRO A 33 9.81 18.00 -2.48
N ASP A 34 10.27 17.25 -1.48
CA ASP A 34 11.67 17.15 -1.10
C ASP A 34 12.32 15.81 -1.53
N GLY A 35 11.63 15.02 -2.32
CA GLY A 35 12.10 13.71 -2.79
C GLY A 35 11.03 12.64 -2.68
N PRO A 36 11.38 11.37 -2.93
CA PRO A 36 10.43 10.27 -2.87
C PRO A 36 9.92 10.05 -1.45
N VAL A 37 8.63 9.75 -1.32
CA VAL A 37 7.98 9.33 -0.08
C VAL A 37 7.42 7.92 -0.24
N GLY A 38 7.35 7.18 0.86
CA GLY A 38 6.88 5.80 0.83
C GLY A 38 6.32 5.34 2.16
N LEU A 39 5.42 4.38 2.13
CA LEU A 39 4.90 3.70 3.32
C LEU A 39 4.50 2.26 3.01
N THR A 40 4.52 1.42 4.04
CA THR A 40 4.02 0.04 3.97
C THR A 40 2.51 0.03 4.18
N ALA A 41 1.79 -0.65 3.30
CA ALA A 41 0.35 -0.83 3.38
C ALA A 41 -0.05 -2.28 3.10
N SER A 42 -0.94 -2.83 3.93
CA SER A 42 -1.63 -4.10 3.67
C SER A 42 -3.04 -3.90 3.11
N ALA A 43 -3.59 -2.69 3.24
CA ALA A 43 -4.91 -2.32 2.72
C ALA A 43 -4.83 -1.92 1.24
N PHE A 44 -4.60 -2.91 0.40
CA PHE A 44 -4.51 -2.80 -1.07
C PHE A 44 -5.46 -3.81 -1.72
N SER A 45 -6.12 -3.41 -2.80
CA SER A 45 -6.98 -4.29 -3.60
C SER A 45 -7.05 -3.86 -5.07
N SER A 46 -7.27 -4.84 -5.95
CA SER A 46 -7.79 -4.57 -7.29
C SER A 46 -9.22 -4.03 -7.20
N LEU A 47 -9.58 -3.09 -8.07
CA LEU A 47 -10.90 -2.45 -8.08
C LEU A 47 -11.65 -2.68 -9.39
N SER A 48 -11.02 -2.48 -10.53
CA SER A 48 -11.64 -2.57 -11.85
C SER A 48 -10.66 -3.08 -12.89
N LEU A 49 -11.16 -3.77 -13.90
CA LEU A 49 -10.38 -4.20 -15.05
C LEU A 49 -10.52 -3.22 -16.23
N HIS A 50 -11.66 -2.58 -16.39
CA HIS A 50 -11.96 -1.65 -17.47
C HIS A 50 -12.63 -0.37 -16.93
N PRO A 51 -11.90 0.70 -16.69
CA PRO A 51 -10.44 0.85 -16.76
C PRO A 51 -9.70 0.04 -15.68
N PRO A 52 -8.39 -0.23 -15.84
CA PRO A 52 -7.63 -0.95 -14.82
C PRO A 52 -7.39 -0.03 -13.61
N LEU A 53 -8.10 -0.31 -12.52
CA LEU A 53 -8.03 0.45 -11.27
C LEU A 53 -7.61 -0.43 -10.10
N VAL A 54 -6.83 0.16 -9.22
CA VAL A 54 -6.48 -0.37 -7.91
C VAL A 54 -6.83 0.64 -6.82
N LEU A 55 -6.97 0.19 -5.58
CA LEU A 55 -7.12 1.06 -4.43
C LEU A 55 -6.11 0.73 -3.33
N VAL A 56 -5.74 1.75 -2.57
CA VAL A 56 -4.94 1.61 -1.35
C VAL A 56 -5.46 2.58 -0.29
N CYS A 57 -5.54 2.11 0.97
CA CYS A 57 -5.96 2.97 2.08
C CYS A 57 -4.73 3.50 2.82
N ILE A 58 -4.65 4.82 2.95
CA ILE A 58 -3.57 5.53 3.64
C ILE A 58 -4.12 6.17 4.92
N GLY A 59 -3.57 5.79 6.07
CA GLY A 59 -3.97 6.36 7.35
C GLY A 59 -3.67 7.86 7.44
N LYS A 60 -4.64 8.66 7.89
CA LYS A 60 -4.50 10.13 8.05
C LYS A 60 -3.44 10.52 9.08
N ALA A 61 -3.14 9.63 10.03
CA ALA A 61 -2.06 9.82 10.99
C ALA A 61 -0.66 9.51 10.41
N SER A 62 -0.56 9.01 9.18
CA SER A 62 0.72 8.78 8.53
C SER A 62 1.46 10.09 8.26
N TYR A 63 2.76 10.12 8.54
CA TYR A 63 3.60 11.29 8.33
C TYR A 63 3.56 11.84 6.89
N HIS A 64 3.38 10.96 5.91
CA HIS A 64 3.35 11.33 4.49
C HIS A 64 1.96 11.36 3.87
N HIS A 65 0.88 11.27 4.68
CA HIS A 65 -0.49 11.22 4.17
C HIS A 65 -0.79 12.32 3.13
N GLU A 66 -0.51 13.58 3.46
CA GLU A 66 -0.78 14.72 2.57
C GLU A 66 -0.03 14.61 1.24
N HIS A 67 1.21 14.10 1.24
CA HIS A 67 1.97 13.92 0.02
C HIS A 67 1.30 12.90 -0.92
N PHE A 68 0.76 11.81 -0.36
CA PHE A 68 0.04 10.81 -1.15
C PHE A 68 -1.27 11.33 -1.73
N VAL A 69 -2.07 12.03 -0.93
CA VAL A 69 -3.37 12.54 -1.41
C VAL A 69 -3.22 13.68 -2.42
N GLN A 70 -2.09 14.39 -2.40
CA GLN A 70 -1.80 15.48 -3.35
C GLN A 70 -1.03 15.01 -4.58
N ALA A 71 -0.26 13.92 -4.51
CA ALA A 71 0.53 13.42 -5.63
C ALA A 71 -0.35 13.08 -6.84
N PRO A 72 0.06 13.46 -8.06
CA PRO A 72 -0.69 13.13 -9.28
C PRO A 72 -0.57 11.64 -9.65
N ALA A 73 0.41 10.96 -9.10
CA ALA A 73 0.71 9.55 -9.39
C ALA A 73 1.36 8.88 -8.19
N PHE A 74 1.26 7.55 -8.11
CA PHE A 74 1.87 6.75 -7.06
C PHE A 74 2.25 5.36 -7.57
N GLY A 75 3.25 4.76 -6.92
CA GLY A 75 3.66 3.38 -7.16
C GLY A 75 3.08 2.42 -6.13
N VAL A 76 2.82 1.20 -6.53
CA VAL A 76 2.48 0.09 -5.64
C VAL A 76 3.43 -1.07 -5.91
N HIS A 77 4.10 -1.54 -4.86
CA HIS A 77 5.09 -2.61 -4.94
C HIS A 77 4.62 -3.78 -4.09
N ILE A 78 4.24 -4.89 -4.73
CA ILE A 78 3.90 -6.12 -4.02
C ILE A 78 5.22 -6.78 -3.62
N LEU A 79 5.52 -6.79 -2.32
CA LEU A 79 6.81 -7.22 -1.81
C LEU A 79 7.04 -8.72 -1.98
N ALA A 80 8.28 -9.06 -2.34
CA ALA A 80 8.75 -10.44 -2.32
C ALA A 80 8.89 -10.97 -0.89
N ALA A 81 8.80 -12.27 -0.69
CA ALA A 81 8.97 -12.94 0.61
C ALA A 81 10.34 -12.65 1.27
N THR A 82 11.32 -12.19 0.50
CA THR A 82 12.66 -11.78 0.97
C THR A 82 12.74 -10.32 1.41
N GLN A 83 11.68 -9.53 1.21
CA GLN A 83 11.66 -8.07 1.47
C GLN A 83 11.02 -7.68 2.80
N GLU A 84 11.13 -8.53 3.84
CA GLU A 84 10.64 -8.20 5.19
C GLU A 84 11.31 -6.93 5.75
N GLU A 85 12.62 -6.77 5.53
CA GLU A 85 13.36 -5.58 5.97
C GLU A 85 12.87 -4.31 5.26
N VAL A 86 12.60 -4.37 3.97
CA VAL A 86 11.99 -3.26 3.20
C VAL A 86 10.64 -2.90 3.80
N SER A 87 9.78 -3.90 4.05
CA SER A 87 8.48 -3.66 4.69
C SER A 87 8.62 -2.94 6.03
N ASN A 88 9.53 -3.39 6.89
CA ASN A 88 9.78 -2.77 8.20
C ASN A 88 10.32 -1.34 8.07
N THR A 89 11.23 -1.09 7.13
CA THR A 89 11.77 0.25 6.87
C THR A 89 10.65 1.23 6.52
N PHE A 90 9.78 0.87 5.59
CA PHE A 90 8.68 1.74 5.17
C PHE A 90 7.51 1.80 6.17
N ALA A 91 7.41 0.85 7.11
CA ALA A 91 6.42 0.89 8.19
C ALA A 91 6.85 1.77 9.35
N PHE A 92 8.11 1.68 9.79
CA PHE A 92 8.53 2.20 11.09
C PHE A 92 9.54 3.34 11.03
N LYS A 93 10.43 3.36 10.03
CA LYS A 93 11.40 4.45 9.86
C LYS A 93 10.66 5.73 9.42
N ARG A 94 10.91 6.85 10.09
CA ARG A 94 10.26 8.12 9.73
C ARG A 94 11.01 8.90 8.67
N GLU A 95 12.33 8.89 8.74
CA GLU A 95 13.25 9.62 7.87
C GLU A 95 14.12 8.62 7.11
N ASP A 96 14.71 9.05 6.02
CA ASP A 96 15.70 8.28 5.22
C ASP A 96 15.24 6.87 4.80
N ARG A 97 13.94 6.71 4.52
CA ARG A 97 13.36 5.41 4.12
C ARG A 97 13.96 4.86 2.83
N PHE A 98 14.46 5.74 1.98
CA PHE A 98 15.05 5.41 0.68
C PHE A 98 16.57 5.32 0.71
N GLU A 99 17.21 5.53 1.88
CA GLU A 99 18.67 5.43 2.01
C GLU A 99 19.17 4.03 1.60
N GLY A 100 20.12 4.02 0.64
CA GLY A 100 20.67 2.77 0.11
C GLY A 100 19.76 2.01 -0.87
N ILE A 101 18.61 2.57 -1.23
CA ILE A 101 17.71 1.98 -2.22
C ILE A 101 17.85 2.75 -3.54
N GLU A 102 18.27 2.06 -4.59
CA GLU A 102 18.24 2.61 -5.95
C GLU A 102 16.79 2.60 -6.45
N VAL A 103 16.23 3.79 -6.61
CA VAL A 103 14.87 4.00 -7.09
C VAL A 103 14.91 4.24 -8.59
N GLU A 104 14.09 3.50 -9.34
CA GLU A 104 13.87 3.76 -10.76
C GLU A 104 12.74 4.79 -10.92
N GLU A 105 12.81 5.60 -11.97
CA GLU A 105 11.75 6.54 -12.32
C GLU A 105 10.77 5.89 -13.31
N GLY A 106 9.54 5.67 -12.87
CA GLY A 106 8.44 5.19 -13.69
C GLY A 106 7.64 6.31 -14.35
N PRO A 107 6.51 5.97 -15.03
CA PRO A 107 5.58 6.94 -15.60
C PRO A 107 5.18 8.04 -14.61
N LEU A 108 5.08 9.28 -15.08
CA LEU A 108 4.74 10.46 -14.28
C LEU A 108 5.71 10.74 -13.10
N GLY A 109 6.95 10.28 -13.19
CA GLY A 109 7.96 10.45 -12.14
C GLY A 109 7.71 9.60 -10.89
N VAL A 110 6.95 8.51 -11.01
CA VAL A 110 6.67 7.61 -9.89
C VAL A 110 7.95 6.90 -9.45
N PRO A 111 8.33 6.98 -8.15
CA PRO A 111 9.48 6.24 -7.64
C PRO A 111 9.16 4.73 -7.57
N LEU A 112 9.92 3.91 -8.30
CA LEU A 112 9.75 2.46 -8.35
C LEU A 112 10.89 1.75 -7.60
N LEU A 113 10.52 0.88 -6.64
CA LEU A 113 11.45 0.09 -5.84
C LEU A 113 11.85 -1.20 -6.57
N PRO A 114 13.13 -1.61 -6.50
CA PRO A 114 13.57 -2.87 -7.05
C PRO A 114 13.16 -4.08 -6.19
N GLY A 115 13.20 -5.27 -6.78
CA GLY A 115 13.11 -6.56 -6.07
C GLY A 115 11.71 -7.00 -5.67
N SER A 116 10.67 -6.25 -5.97
CA SER A 116 9.27 -6.63 -5.73
C SER A 116 8.81 -7.71 -6.73
N VAL A 117 7.88 -8.59 -6.33
CA VAL A 117 7.29 -9.59 -7.24
C VAL A 117 6.33 -8.97 -8.24
N ALA A 118 5.77 -7.81 -7.94
CA ALA A 118 5.07 -6.98 -8.92
C ALA A 118 5.19 -5.51 -8.53
N ARG A 119 5.22 -4.63 -9.54
CA ARG A 119 5.19 -3.18 -9.35
C ARG A 119 4.23 -2.54 -10.33
N LEU A 120 3.47 -1.57 -9.85
CA LEU A 120 2.46 -0.85 -10.60
C LEU A 120 2.77 0.65 -10.54
N ALA A 121 2.80 1.32 -11.68
CA ALA A 121 2.78 2.78 -11.73
C ALA A 121 1.37 3.25 -12.03
N CYS A 122 0.81 4.07 -11.15
CA CYS A 122 -0.59 4.50 -11.19
C CYS A 122 -0.70 6.02 -11.28
N GLU A 123 -1.55 6.50 -12.20
CA GLU A 123 -2.05 7.85 -12.16
C GLU A 123 -3.17 7.94 -11.11
N ARG A 124 -3.15 8.96 -10.26
CA ARG A 124 -4.25 9.17 -9.32
C ARG A 124 -5.56 9.40 -10.04
N HIS A 125 -6.52 8.51 -9.86
CA HIS A 125 -7.85 8.60 -10.43
C HIS A 125 -8.80 9.37 -9.52
N GLU A 126 -8.83 9.02 -8.23
CA GLU A 126 -9.71 9.63 -7.23
C GLU A 126 -9.12 9.46 -5.82
N VAL A 127 -9.51 10.33 -4.89
CA VAL A 127 -9.26 10.19 -3.45
C VAL A 127 -10.60 10.28 -2.73
N ILE A 128 -10.90 9.27 -1.91
CA ILE A 128 -12.16 9.17 -1.17
C ILE A 128 -11.87 9.14 0.32
N GLU A 129 -12.69 9.88 1.09
CA GLU A 129 -12.62 9.88 2.55
C GLU A 129 -13.16 8.56 3.12
N GLY A 130 -12.38 7.89 3.95
CA GLY A 130 -12.69 6.60 4.57
C GLY A 130 -12.45 6.59 6.09
N GLY A 131 -13.12 7.48 6.83
CA GLY A 131 -12.95 7.56 8.28
C GLY A 131 -11.58 8.14 8.67
N ASP A 132 -10.74 7.35 9.36
CA ASP A 132 -9.38 7.71 9.74
C ASP A 132 -8.33 7.40 8.63
N HIS A 133 -8.79 6.99 7.46
CA HIS A 133 -8.00 6.76 6.26
C HIS A 133 -8.52 7.59 5.08
N SER A 134 -7.68 7.78 4.07
CA SER A 134 -8.08 8.16 2.71
C SER A 134 -7.86 6.97 1.78
N ILE A 135 -8.81 6.75 0.87
CA ILE A 135 -8.72 5.71 -0.15
C ILE A 135 -8.20 6.36 -1.42
N LEU A 136 -6.99 5.99 -1.82
CA LEU A 136 -6.42 6.40 -3.11
C LEU A 136 -6.84 5.38 -4.16
N ILE A 137 -7.52 5.85 -5.21
CA ILE A 137 -7.82 5.04 -6.39
C ILE A 137 -6.85 5.44 -7.50
N GLY A 138 -6.13 4.47 -8.04
CA GLY A 138 -5.16 4.67 -9.11
C GLY A 138 -5.54 3.93 -10.38
N ARG A 139 -5.41 4.63 -11.51
CA ARG A 139 -5.45 4.02 -12.83
C ARG A 139 -4.07 3.48 -13.16
N VAL A 140 -3.95 2.17 -13.34
CA VAL A 140 -2.69 1.52 -13.64
C VAL A 140 -2.25 1.89 -15.06
N LEU A 141 -1.08 2.52 -15.17
CA LEU A 141 -0.44 2.91 -16.43
C LEU A 141 0.57 1.88 -16.89
N GLU A 142 1.28 1.27 -15.93
CA GLU A 142 2.31 0.27 -16.17
C GLU A 142 2.29 -0.77 -15.07
N ALA A 143 2.50 -2.01 -15.44
CA ALA A 143 2.59 -3.15 -14.52
C ALA A 143 3.75 -4.06 -14.94
N GLU A 144 4.61 -4.37 -13.99
CA GLU A 144 5.69 -5.33 -14.15
C GLU A 144 5.54 -6.46 -13.15
N VAL A 145 5.93 -7.66 -13.56
CA VAL A 145 5.87 -8.87 -12.74
C VAL A 145 7.22 -9.57 -12.78
N ALA A 146 7.69 -10.02 -11.63
CA ALA A 146 8.88 -10.84 -11.48
C ALA A 146 8.52 -12.18 -10.84
N ASP A 147 9.38 -13.18 -11.05
CA ASP A 147 9.25 -14.47 -10.39
C ASP A 147 9.49 -14.34 -8.87
N GLY A 148 8.81 -15.16 -8.09
CA GLY A 148 8.99 -15.23 -6.65
C GLY A 148 7.69 -15.35 -5.87
N ALA A 149 7.80 -15.71 -4.59
CA ALA A 149 6.68 -15.74 -3.67
C ALA A 149 6.46 -14.35 -3.03
N PRO A 150 5.22 -13.90 -2.84
CA PRO A 150 4.93 -12.64 -2.17
C PRO A 150 5.15 -12.74 -0.66
N LEU A 151 5.45 -11.60 -0.04
CA LEU A 151 5.42 -11.44 1.41
C LEU A 151 3.96 -11.35 1.88
N ALA A 152 3.58 -12.21 2.81
CA ALA A 152 2.21 -12.24 3.35
C ALA A 152 2.18 -11.78 4.81
N TRP A 153 1.02 -11.24 5.22
CA TRP A 153 0.72 -10.79 6.58
C TRP A 153 -0.51 -11.48 7.11
N TRP A 154 -0.42 -12.06 8.30
CA TRP A 154 -1.52 -12.69 8.99
C TRP A 154 -1.33 -12.70 10.50
N GLN A 155 -2.37 -12.35 11.24
CA GLN A 155 -2.37 -12.33 12.71
C GLN A 155 -1.16 -11.61 13.31
N GLY A 156 -0.88 -10.40 12.81
CA GLY A 156 0.17 -9.55 13.36
C GLY A 156 1.60 -10.00 13.05
N GLY A 157 1.81 -10.83 12.03
CA GLY A 157 3.15 -11.28 11.66
C GLY A 157 3.29 -11.62 10.17
N TYR A 158 4.53 -11.57 9.70
CA TYR A 158 4.87 -12.02 8.36
C TYR A 158 4.69 -13.52 8.21
N ARG A 159 4.30 -13.94 7.03
CA ARG A 159 4.12 -15.35 6.66
C ARG A 159 4.70 -15.61 5.29
N ARG A 160 5.14 -16.84 5.08
CA ARG A 160 5.46 -17.37 3.75
C ARG A 160 4.30 -18.22 3.30
N LEU A 161 3.95 -18.12 2.02
CA LEU A 161 3.01 -19.05 1.42
C LEU A 161 3.72 -20.39 1.28
N ALA A 162 3.12 -21.44 1.84
CA ALA A 162 3.57 -22.81 1.55
C ALA A 162 3.04 -23.22 0.18
N ASP A 163 3.82 -24.00 -0.55
CA ASP A 163 3.35 -24.59 -1.79
C ASP A 163 2.12 -25.43 -1.50
N VAL A 164 1.10 -25.08 -2.19
CA VAL A 164 -0.19 -25.73 -2.48
C VAL A 164 -0.63 -26.93 -1.63
N LEU A 165 -1.84 -26.81 -1.17
CA LEU A 165 -2.74 -27.89 -0.71
C LEU A 165 -2.86 -29.02 -1.73
#